data_1dbd5859f74fee85bdf30069f2578438
#
_entry.id   1dbd5859f74fee85bdf30069f2578438
#
_cell.length_a   1.000
_cell.length_b   1.000
_cell.length_c   1.000
_cell.angle_alpha   90.00
_cell.angle_beta   90.00
_cell.angle_gamma   90.00
#
_symmetry.space_group_name_H-M   'P 1'
#
loop_
_entity.id
_entity.type
_entity.pdbx_description
1 polymer ?
#
loop_
_entity_poly.entity_id
_entity_poly.type
_entity_poly.pdbx_seq_one_letter_code
_entity_poly.pdbx_strand_id
1 'polypeptide(L)'
;MDELEEMIAFWDDFADDYDSIQEESATTLLDDLNTFVKKQPLFPVSSFLDLAGGTGKYIEVFLPLVERYTLVDFSPRMLDIARKKAPHSNVTFIEQTQASFLAQTRDCSFDVVFSAMNPALDTPKQLLELLRIAKKAVYLLRLVADEDVLFSPLEEKPFNLMHQYKKWLHGMPFQVVEFVYLLEETIEKSFFYEYFSEEIPYATLEKIAATYFKTDSTFLNPRQVIFELLIIPVSQEEVAR
;
A
#
# COMPACT_ATOMS: atom_id res chain seq x y z
N MET A 1 21.85 -2.08 18.42
CA MET A 1 20.52 -2.58 17.98
C MET A 1 20.80 -3.42 16.74
N ASP A 2 20.14 -4.52 16.55
CA ASP A 2 20.20 -5.18 15.25
C ASP A 2 19.26 -4.47 14.26
N GLU A 3 19.41 -4.75 12.97
CA GLU A 3 18.66 -4.08 11.89
C GLU A 3 17.13 -4.24 12.07
N LEU A 4 16.70 -5.36 12.63
CA LEU A 4 15.28 -5.61 12.90
C LEU A 4 14.78 -4.74 14.07
N GLU A 5 15.55 -4.61 15.14
CA GLU A 5 15.20 -3.76 16.28
C GLU A 5 15.10 -2.28 15.86
N GLU A 6 16.00 -1.83 14.97
CA GLU A 6 15.94 -0.46 14.41
C GLU A 6 14.69 -0.25 13.55
N MET A 7 14.33 -1.23 12.72
CA MET A 7 13.10 -1.19 11.92
C MET A 7 11.84 -1.17 12.80
N ILE A 8 11.77 -2.00 13.83
CA ILE A 8 10.64 -2.02 14.78
C ILE A 8 10.52 -0.64 15.44
N ALA A 9 11.62 -0.11 15.98
CA ALA A 9 11.62 1.19 16.64
C ALA A 9 11.13 2.30 15.71
N PHE A 10 11.60 2.33 14.46
CA PHE A 10 11.18 3.31 13.47
C PHE A 10 9.65 3.26 13.23
N TRP A 11 9.09 2.07 12.98
CA TRP A 11 7.67 1.94 12.69
C TRP A 11 6.78 2.13 13.92
N ASP A 12 7.29 1.80 15.11
CA ASP A 12 6.58 2.10 16.37
C ASP A 12 6.51 3.60 16.63
N ASP A 13 7.61 4.32 16.45
CA ASP A 13 7.64 5.78 16.62
C ASP A 13 6.77 6.50 15.58
N PHE A 14 6.73 5.98 14.36
CA PHE A 14 5.99 6.58 13.24
C PHE A 14 4.49 6.18 13.20
N ALA A 15 4.05 5.24 14.02
CA ALA A 15 2.72 4.62 13.88
C ALA A 15 1.55 5.59 13.99
N ASP A 16 1.59 6.54 14.94
CA ASP A 16 0.52 7.52 15.12
C ASP A 16 0.47 8.52 13.96
N ASP A 17 1.62 9.01 13.50
CA ASP A 17 1.72 9.91 12.34
C ASP A 17 1.28 9.19 11.06
N TYR A 18 1.71 7.95 10.89
CA TYR A 18 1.30 7.11 9.75
C TYR A 18 -0.21 6.92 9.69
N ASP A 19 -0.86 6.65 10.82
CA ASP A 19 -2.31 6.50 10.89
C ASP A 19 -3.03 7.81 10.53
N SER A 20 -2.57 8.93 11.06
CA SER A 20 -3.10 10.26 10.75
C SER A 20 -2.97 10.62 9.26
N ILE A 21 -1.79 10.39 8.66
CA ILE A 21 -1.55 10.59 7.22
C ILE A 21 -2.51 9.74 6.37
N GLN A 22 -2.79 8.51 6.82
CA GLN A 22 -3.71 7.63 6.10
C GLN A 22 -5.17 8.08 6.22
N GLU A 23 -5.58 8.64 7.35
CA GLU A 23 -6.93 9.19 7.56
C GLU A 23 -7.16 10.48 6.76
N GLU A 24 -6.13 11.30 6.58
CA GLU A 24 -6.16 12.55 5.81
C GLU A 24 -6.08 12.34 4.28
N SER A 25 -6.11 11.10 3.82
CA SER A 25 -6.00 10.79 2.38
C SER A 25 -7.05 11.53 1.56
N ALA A 26 -6.61 12.31 0.59
CA ALA A 26 -7.47 13.03 -0.34
C ALA A 26 -8.20 12.13 -1.36
N THR A 27 -7.94 10.81 -1.34
CA THR A 27 -8.54 9.85 -2.26
C THR A 27 -9.68 9.05 -1.62
N THR A 28 -10.64 8.62 -2.42
CA THR A 28 -11.73 7.72 -2.02
C THR A 28 -11.36 6.24 -2.14
N LEU A 29 -10.08 5.90 -2.06
CA LEU A 29 -9.56 4.55 -2.31
C LEU A 29 -10.27 3.47 -1.49
N LEU A 30 -10.54 3.71 -0.20
CA LEU A 30 -11.20 2.72 0.66
C LEU A 30 -12.62 2.43 0.20
N ASP A 31 -13.40 3.46 -0.17
CA ASP A 31 -14.77 3.33 -0.68
C ASP A 31 -14.80 2.62 -2.03
N ASP A 32 -13.88 2.98 -2.92
CA ASP A 32 -13.77 2.38 -4.24
C ASP A 32 -13.35 0.92 -4.16
N LEU A 33 -12.36 0.60 -3.31
CA LEU A 33 -11.93 -0.76 -3.04
C LEU A 33 -13.07 -1.59 -2.42
N ASN A 34 -13.78 -1.04 -1.42
CA ASN A 34 -14.93 -1.69 -0.81
C ASN A 34 -16.04 -1.97 -1.84
N THR A 35 -16.32 -1.00 -2.71
CA THR A 35 -17.29 -1.17 -3.80
C THR A 35 -16.84 -2.24 -4.79
N PHE A 36 -15.56 -2.28 -5.11
CA PHE A 36 -14.98 -3.27 -6.01
C PHE A 36 -15.04 -4.68 -5.43
N VAL A 37 -14.53 -4.90 -4.20
CA VAL A 37 -14.44 -6.24 -3.62
C VAL A 37 -15.80 -6.86 -3.34
N LYS A 38 -16.80 -6.07 -2.97
CA LYS A 38 -18.20 -6.53 -2.79
C LYS A 38 -18.83 -7.10 -4.07
N LYS A 39 -18.33 -6.70 -5.23
CA LYS A 39 -18.80 -7.21 -6.54
C LYS A 39 -18.04 -8.43 -7.01
N GLN A 40 -16.94 -8.81 -6.34
CA GLN A 40 -16.15 -9.96 -6.74
C GLN A 40 -16.84 -11.26 -6.35
N PRO A 41 -16.99 -12.22 -7.27
CA PRO A 41 -17.64 -13.51 -6.98
C PRO A 41 -16.85 -14.37 -5.99
N LEU A 42 -15.60 -14.01 -5.72
CA LEU A 42 -14.74 -14.69 -4.76
C LEU A 42 -15.23 -14.52 -3.32
N PHE A 43 -15.79 -13.36 -2.98
CA PHE A 43 -16.27 -13.06 -1.63
C PHE A 43 -17.77 -13.45 -1.46
N PRO A 44 -18.21 -13.83 -0.24
CA PRO A 44 -17.42 -13.92 1.00
C PRO A 44 -16.47 -15.14 1.07
N VAL A 45 -15.45 -15.05 1.93
CA VAL A 45 -14.48 -16.12 2.17
C VAL A 45 -14.37 -16.50 3.64
N SER A 46 -13.92 -17.72 3.94
CA SER A 46 -13.80 -18.20 5.33
C SER A 46 -12.54 -17.70 6.04
N SER A 47 -11.46 -17.46 5.30
CA SER A 47 -10.18 -17.04 5.91
C SER A 47 -9.45 -16.00 5.06
N PHE A 48 -9.04 -14.94 5.70
CA PHE A 48 -8.36 -13.79 5.08
C PHE A 48 -7.11 -13.44 5.87
N LEU A 49 -6.04 -13.16 5.17
CA LEU A 49 -4.79 -12.65 5.72
C LEU A 49 -4.53 -11.24 5.20
N ASP A 50 -4.30 -10.30 6.10
CA ASP A 50 -3.74 -8.98 5.85
C ASP A 50 -2.28 -8.98 6.31
N LEU A 51 -1.35 -9.12 5.37
CA LEU A 51 0.07 -9.27 5.64
C LEU A 51 0.78 -7.93 5.56
N ALA A 52 1.48 -7.54 6.63
CA ALA A 52 1.99 -6.21 6.90
C ALA A 52 0.83 -5.19 6.93
N GLY A 53 -0.20 -5.52 7.72
CA GLY A 53 -1.45 -4.76 7.76
C GLY A 53 -1.37 -3.43 8.52
N GLY A 54 -0.24 -3.15 9.18
CA GLY A 54 0.04 -1.90 9.87
C GLY A 54 -1.05 -1.51 10.87
N THR A 55 -1.55 -0.27 10.77
CA THR A 55 -2.63 0.26 11.63
C THR A 55 -4.03 -0.23 11.26
N GLY A 56 -4.13 -1.23 10.35
CA GLY A 56 -5.40 -1.86 10.00
C GLY A 56 -6.32 -1.03 9.10
N LYS A 57 -5.77 -0.20 8.23
CA LYS A 57 -6.50 0.67 7.28
C LYS A 57 -7.59 -0.08 6.50
N TYR A 58 -7.35 -1.33 6.12
CA TYR A 58 -8.24 -2.11 5.24
C TYR A 58 -9.19 -3.04 5.98
N ILE A 59 -9.18 -3.05 7.33
CA ILE A 59 -10.05 -3.89 8.14
C ILE A 59 -11.53 -3.64 7.81
N GLU A 60 -11.96 -2.39 7.74
CA GLU A 60 -13.35 -2.03 7.46
C GLU A 60 -13.84 -2.47 6.08
N VAL A 61 -12.93 -2.60 5.11
CA VAL A 61 -13.23 -3.04 3.75
C VAL A 61 -13.49 -4.55 3.69
N PHE A 62 -12.62 -5.34 4.31
CA PHE A 62 -12.63 -6.79 4.15
C PHE A 62 -13.33 -7.54 5.28
N LEU A 63 -13.33 -7.01 6.52
CA LEU A 63 -13.93 -7.68 7.67
C LEU A 63 -15.40 -8.11 7.48
N PRO A 64 -16.27 -7.29 6.83
CA PRO A 64 -17.64 -7.70 6.56
C PRO A 64 -17.80 -8.86 5.55
N LEU A 65 -16.72 -9.20 4.84
CA LEU A 65 -16.71 -10.16 3.74
C LEU A 65 -16.00 -11.48 4.11
N VAL A 66 -15.57 -11.63 5.37
CA VAL A 66 -14.76 -12.78 5.80
C VAL A 66 -15.22 -13.32 7.16
N GLU A 67 -15.11 -14.64 7.35
CA GLU A 67 -15.45 -15.27 8.64
C GLU A 67 -14.34 -15.07 9.67
N ARG A 68 -13.09 -15.14 9.24
CA ARG A 68 -11.88 -14.95 10.05
C ARG A 68 -10.91 -14.03 9.35
N TYR A 69 -10.56 -12.95 10.02
CA TYR A 69 -9.56 -11.97 9.58
C TYR A 69 -8.29 -12.14 10.40
N THR A 70 -7.16 -12.32 9.75
CA THR A 70 -5.85 -12.34 10.42
C THR A 70 -5.04 -11.15 9.91
N LEU A 71 -4.58 -10.30 10.82
CA LEU A 71 -3.67 -9.20 10.51
C LEU A 71 -2.31 -9.51 11.13
N VAL A 72 -1.28 -9.46 10.33
CA VAL A 72 0.11 -9.70 10.73
C VAL A 72 0.91 -8.42 10.51
N ASP A 73 1.57 -7.98 11.55
CA ASP A 73 2.56 -6.91 11.48
C ASP A 73 3.66 -7.14 12.52
N PHE A 74 4.84 -6.58 12.31
CA PHE A 74 5.95 -6.73 13.25
C PHE A 74 6.03 -5.60 14.29
N SER A 75 5.33 -4.48 14.06
CA SER A 75 5.27 -3.36 14.98
C SER A 75 4.15 -3.53 16.00
N PRO A 76 4.45 -3.68 17.30
CA PRO A 76 3.44 -3.73 18.33
C PRO A 76 2.58 -2.46 18.37
N ARG A 77 3.15 -1.28 18.11
CA ARG A 77 2.41 -0.03 18.12
C ARG A 77 1.39 0.05 16.99
N MET A 78 1.76 -0.38 15.77
CA MET A 78 0.82 -0.51 14.65
C MET A 78 -0.35 -1.41 15.01
N LEU A 79 -0.06 -2.58 15.59
CA LEU A 79 -1.10 -3.52 16.01
C LEU A 79 -2.00 -2.97 17.11
N ASP A 80 -1.49 -2.15 18.03
CA ASP A 80 -2.30 -1.51 19.07
C ASP A 80 -3.31 -0.51 18.49
N ILE A 81 -2.95 0.20 17.42
CA ILE A 81 -3.87 1.06 16.67
C ILE A 81 -4.90 0.20 15.93
N ALA A 82 -4.46 -0.85 15.21
CA ALA A 82 -5.35 -1.74 14.48
C ALA A 82 -6.39 -2.42 15.38
N ARG A 83 -6.02 -2.84 16.61
CA ARG A 83 -6.94 -3.43 17.59
C ARG A 83 -8.07 -2.49 17.99
N LYS A 84 -7.81 -1.17 18.05
CA LYS A 84 -8.85 -0.18 18.37
C LYS A 84 -9.87 -0.03 17.25
N LYS A 85 -9.45 -0.22 15.99
CA LYS A 85 -10.32 -0.16 14.80
C LYS A 85 -11.20 -1.40 14.65
N ALA A 86 -10.80 -2.54 15.22
CA ALA A 86 -11.53 -3.80 15.09
C ALA A 86 -11.79 -4.47 16.45
N PRO A 87 -12.75 -3.98 17.24
CA PRO A 87 -13.09 -4.56 18.54
C PRO A 87 -13.87 -5.89 18.44
N HIS A 88 -13.84 -6.57 17.27
CA HIS A 88 -14.63 -7.76 16.99
C HIS A 88 -13.85 -9.05 17.23
N SER A 89 -14.56 -10.11 17.65
CA SER A 89 -13.96 -11.39 18.01
C SER A 89 -13.42 -12.23 16.85
N ASN A 90 -13.76 -11.89 15.59
CA ASN A 90 -13.31 -12.63 14.42
C ASN A 90 -12.00 -12.09 13.79
N VAL A 91 -11.33 -11.14 14.46
CA VAL A 91 -10.02 -10.61 14.06
C VAL A 91 -8.94 -11.15 14.96
N THR A 92 -7.89 -11.71 14.36
CA THR A 92 -6.67 -12.16 15.04
C THR A 92 -5.52 -11.25 14.64
N PHE A 93 -4.83 -10.68 15.64
CA PHE A 93 -3.64 -9.85 15.43
C PHE A 93 -2.40 -10.65 15.82
N ILE A 94 -1.42 -10.74 14.93
CA ILE A 94 -0.20 -11.51 15.12
C ILE A 94 1.00 -10.57 14.97
N GLU A 95 1.79 -10.48 16.04
CA GLU A 95 3.04 -9.73 16.07
C GLU A 95 4.17 -10.62 15.58
N GLN A 96 4.51 -10.54 14.30
CA GLN A 96 5.60 -11.27 13.67
C GLN A 96 6.12 -10.54 12.46
N THR A 97 7.41 -10.74 12.13
CA THR A 97 7.93 -10.35 10.83
C THR A 97 7.29 -11.19 9.73
N GLN A 98 7.13 -10.62 8.53
CA GLN A 98 6.65 -11.34 7.36
C GLN A 98 7.42 -12.64 7.12
N ALA A 99 8.75 -12.59 7.19
CA ALA A 99 9.59 -13.76 6.94
C ALA A 99 9.33 -14.89 7.94
N SER A 100 9.25 -14.57 9.25
CA SER A 100 8.95 -15.55 10.30
C SER A 100 7.56 -16.15 10.15
N PHE A 101 6.55 -15.31 9.87
CA PHE A 101 5.17 -15.75 9.69
C PHE A 101 5.03 -16.68 8.48
N LEU A 102 5.59 -16.31 7.33
CA LEU A 102 5.54 -17.13 6.13
C LEU A 102 6.22 -18.47 6.30
N ALA A 103 7.40 -18.51 6.96
CA ALA A 103 8.14 -19.75 7.21
C ALA A 103 7.37 -20.75 8.10
N GLN A 104 6.49 -20.28 8.99
CA GLN A 104 5.70 -21.11 9.90
C GLN A 104 4.31 -21.45 9.36
N THR A 105 3.86 -20.74 8.32
CA THR A 105 2.53 -20.91 7.74
C THR A 105 2.52 -22.06 6.73
N ARG A 106 1.55 -22.97 6.89
CA ARG A 106 1.36 -24.11 5.98
C ARG A 106 0.82 -23.64 4.64
N ASP A 107 1.05 -24.46 3.62
CA ASP A 107 0.47 -24.24 2.29
C ASP A 107 -1.06 -24.15 2.38
N CYS A 108 -1.66 -23.36 1.52
CA CYS A 108 -3.10 -23.19 1.41
C CYS A 108 -3.78 -22.92 2.77
N SER A 109 -3.24 -22.01 3.60
CA SER A 109 -3.79 -21.68 4.91
C SER A 109 -4.92 -20.66 4.85
N PHE A 110 -4.90 -19.74 3.91
CA PHE A 110 -5.86 -18.63 3.79
C PHE A 110 -6.59 -18.69 2.45
N ASP A 111 -7.88 -18.41 2.45
CA ASP A 111 -8.62 -18.32 1.18
C ASP A 111 -8.11 -17.16 0.32
N VAL A 112 -7.88 -16.01 0.94
CA VAL A 112 -7.30 -14.82 0.31
C VAL A 112 -6.15 -14.30 1.16
N VAL A 113 -5.05 -13.97 0.50
CA VAL A 113 -3.92 -13.23 1.08
C VAL A 113 -3.92 -11.83 0.46
N PHE A 114 -4.00 -10.82 1.31
CA PHE A 114 -3.94 -9.41 0.93
C PHE A 114 -2.66 -8.79 1.49
N SER A 115 -2.04 -7.90 0.74
CA SER A 115 -0.92 -7.09 1.21
C SER A 115 -0.93 -5.74 0.50
N ALA A 116 -0.94 -4.65 1.26
CA ALA A 116 -1.00 -3.30 0.73
C ALA A 116 0.24 -2.50 1.13
N MET A 117 0.83 -1.76 0.19
CA MET A 117 1.97 -0.85 0.42
C MET A 117 3.16 -1.49 1.16
N ASN A 118 3.26 -2.80 1.16
CA ASN A 118 4.23 -3.57 1.91
C ASN A 118 5.65 -3.44 1.32
N PRO A 119 6.59 -2.75 2.01
CA PRO A 119 7.94 -2.58 1.51
C PRO A 119 8.78 -3.86 1.58
N ALA A 120 8.44 -4.78 2.51
CA ALA A 120 9.18 -6.02 2.71
C ALA A 120 8.84 -7.10 1.67
N LEU A 121 7.89 -6.85 0.75
CA LEU A 121 7.58 -7.73 -0.36
C LEU A 121 8.39 -7.29 -1.59
N ASP A 122 9.70 -7.53 -1.58
CA ASP A 122 10.66 -6.99 -2.54
C ASP A 122 11.42 -8.05 -3.37
N THR A 123 11.10 -9.34 -3.20
CA THR A 123 11.72 -10.43 -3.92
C THR A 123 10.70 -11.40 -4.55
N PRO A 124 11.07 -12.07 -5.67
CA PRO A 124 10.22 -13.12 -6.27
C PRO A 124 9.89 -14.25 -5.27
N LYS A 125 10.85 -14.60 -4.42
CA LYS A 125 10.67 -15.66 -3.42
C LYS A 125 9.54 -15.33 -2.45
N GLN A 126 9.48 -14.10 -1.95
CA GLN A 126 8.42 -13.68 -1.05
C GLN A 126 7.05 -13.69 -1.74
N LEU A 127 6.98 -13.25 -3.01
CA LEU A 127 5.74 -13.34 -3.78
C LEU A 127 5.26 -14.79 -3.94
N LEU A 128 6.17 -15.72 -4.22
CA LEU A 128 5.86 -17.16 -4.31
C LEU A 128 5.38 -17.72 -2.95
N GLU A 129 5.91 -17.24 -1.83
CA GLU A 129 5.44 -17.63 -0.51
C GLU A 129 4.00 -17.17 -0.25
N LEU A 130 3.60 -15.97 -0.72
CA LEU A 130 2.20 -15.53 -0.63
C LEU A 130 1.28 -16.46 -1.45
N LEU A 131 1.69 -16.83 -2.65
CA LEU A 131 0.95 -17.77 -3.50
C LEU A 131 0.85 -19.16 -2.85
N ARG A 132 1.91 -19.63 -2.21
CA ARG A 132 1.96 -20.92 -1.51
C ARG A 132 0.92 -21.00 -0.38
N ILE A 133 0.80 -19.94 0.42
CA ILE A 133 -0.13 -19.93 1.57
C ILE A 133 -1.56 -19.57 1.22
N ALA A 134 -1.82 -19.04 0.01
CA ALA A 134 -3.15 -18.74 -0.49
C ALA A 134 -3.83 -19.98 -1.09
N LYS A 135 -5.16 -20.09 -0.93
CA LYS A 135 -5.99 -21.15 -1.55
C LYS A 135 -6.63 -20.70 -2.85
N LYS A 136 -7.08 -19.44 -2.91
CA LYS A 136 -7.93 -18.94 -4.00
C LYS A 136 -7.32 -17.76 -4.73
N ALA A 137 -6.77 -16.78 -3.98
CA ALA A 137 -6.16 -15.60 -4.61
C ALA A 137 -5.20 -14.86 -3.68
N VAL A 138 -4.25 -14.15 -4.31
CA VAL A 138 -3.43 -13.12 -3.67
C VAL A 138 -3.82 -11.76 -4.25
N TYR A 139 -4.02 -10.77 -3.37
CA TYR A 139 -4.38 -9.40 -3.70
C TYR A 139 -3.25 -8.47 -3.25
N LEU A 140 -2.61 -7.77 -4.16
CA LEU A 140 -1.53 -6.82 -3.86
C LEU A 140 -1.96 -5.42 -4.29
N LEU A 141 -2.01 -4.48 -3.34
CA LEU A 141 -2.39 -3.09 -3.59
C LEU A 141 -1.18 -2.18 -3.40
N ARG A 142 -0.92 -1.32 -4.39
CA ARG A 142 0.18 -0.35 -4.32
C ARG A 142 -0.18 0.97 -4.98
N LEU A 143 0.36 2.05 -4.42
CA LEU A 143 0.53 3.31 -5.12
C LEU A 143 1.56 3.11 -6.23
N VAL A 144 1.19 3.40 -7.47
CA VAL A 144 2.07 3.21 -8.65
C VAL A 144 2.43 4.51 -9.34
N ALA A 145 1.63 5.54 -9.15
CA ALA A 145 1.93 6.90 -9.57
C ALA A 145 1.32 7.90 -8.58
N ASP A 146 2.09 8.93 -8.30
CA ASP A 146 1.70 10.12 -7.58
C ASP A 146 2.46 11.25 -8.24
N GLU A 147 1.84 11.86 -9.24
CA GLU A 147 2.50 12.78 -10.14
C GLU A 147 1.71 14.09 -10.24
N ASP A 148 2.39 15.20 -10.07
CA ASP A 148 1.88 16.54 -10.28
C ASP A 148 2.75 17.30 -11.29
N VAL A 149 2.30 18.49 -11.71
CA VAL A 149 3.01 19.24 -12.74
C VAL A 149 4.13 20.11 -12.19
N LEU A 150 4.15 20.39 -10.90
CA LEU A 150 5.09 21.34 -10.29
C LEU A 150 6.30 20.66 -9.65
N PHE A 151 6.10 19.61 -8.86
CA PHE A 151 7.13 18.92 -8.08
C PHE A 151 7.69 17.69 -8.80
N SER A 152 6.82 16.83 -9.33
CA SER A 152 7.23 15.53 -9.90
C SER A 152 8.25 15.60 -11.04
N PRO A 153 8.30 16.66 -11.87
CA PRO A 153 9.38 16.81 -12.86
C PRO A 153 10.77 17.07 -12.26
N LEU A 154 10.82 17.45 -10.97
CA LEU A 154 12.05 17.82 -10.26
C LEU A 154 12.52 16.71 -9.29
N GLU A 155 11.69 15.72 -9.04
CA GLU A 155 11.94 14.63 -8.10
C GLU A 155 12.39 13.36 -8.81
N GLU A 156 13.13 12.53 -8.10
CA GLU A 156 13.47 11.18 -8.58
C GLU A 156 12.23 10.28 -8.52
N LYS A 157 11.97 9.55 -9.61
CA LYS A 157 10.84 8.62 -9.63
C LYS A 157 11.09 7.45 -8.68
N PRO A 158 10.15 7.14 -7.79
CA PRO A 158 10.28 6.03 -6.88
C PRO A 158 10.33 4.68 -7.61
N PHE A 159 10.99 3.70 -6.99
CA PHE A 159 11.07 2.35 -7.53
C PHE A 159 9.68 1.69 -7.57
N ASN A 160 9.24 1.26 -8.76
CA ASN A 160 7.92 0.68 -8.95
C ASN A 160 7.92 -0.84 -8.72
N LEU A 161 7.63 -1.27 -7.48
CA LEU A 161 7.51 -2.69 -7.12
C LEU A 161 6.35 -3.39 -7.85
N MET A 162 5.25 -2.72 -8.17
CA MET A 162 4.14 -3.33 -8.91
C MET A 162 4.60 -3.81 -10.29
N HIS A 163 5.44 -3.03 -10.95
CA HIS A 163 6.05 -3.45 -12.22
C HIS A 163 6.93 -4.70 -12.06
N GLN A 164 7.66 -4.83 -10.94
CA GLN A 164 8.44 -6.03 -10.64
C GLN A 164 7.54 -7.24 -10.38
N TYR A 165 6.45 -7.07 -9.61
CA TYR A 165 5.50 -8.17 -9.38
C TYR A 165 4.94 -8.72 -10.70
N LYS A 166 4.52 -7.84 -11.61
CA LYS A 166 4.04 -8.26 -12.95
C LYS A 166 5.11 -9.02 -13.74
N LYS A 167 6.38 -8.64 -13.64
CA LYS A 167 7.50 -9.36 -14.26
C LYS A 167 7.73 -10.74 -13.61
N TRP A 168 7.70 -10.82 -12.28
CA TRP A 168 7.93 -12.09 -11.56
C TRP A 168 6.81 -13.11 -11.81
N LEU A 169 5.60 -12.62 -12.12
CA LEU A 169 4.45 -13.45 -12.48
C LEU A 169 4.43 -13.85 -13.97
N HIS A 170 5.56 -13.72 -14.68
CA HIS A 170 5.60 -14.08 -16.09
C HIS A 170 5.08 -15.51 -16.35
N GLY A 171 4.04 -15.61 -17.20
CA GLY A 171 3.39 -16.90 -17.52
C GLY A 171 2.28 -17.33 -16.54
N MET A 172 2.07 -16.58 -15.44
CA MET A 172 0.94 -16.80 -14.53
C MET A 172 -0.21 -15.84 -14.85
N PRO A 173 -1.48 -16.27 -14.72
CA PRO A 173 -2.62 -15.38 -14.91
C PRO A 173 -2.72 -14.37 -13.77
N PHE A 174 -3.01 -13.12 -14.09
CA PHE A 174 -3.37 -12.10 -13.13
C PHE A 174 -4.29 -11.04 -13.75
N GLN A 175 -5.00 -10.31 -12.92
CA GLN A 175 -5.80 -9.15 -13.29
C GLN A 175 -5.22 -7.91 -12.61
N VAL A 176 -5.27 -6.77 -13.28
CA VAL A 176 -4.94 -5.45 -12.72
C VAL A 176 -6.20 -4.60 -12.69
N VAL A 177 -6.45 -3.95 -11.56
CA VAL A 177 -7.51 -2.95 -11.40
C VAL A 177 -6.85 -1.65 -10.98
N GLU A 178 -7.12 -0.59 -11.72
CA GLU A 178 -6.59 0.75 -11.45
C GLU A 178 -7.65 1.60 -10.75
N PHE A 179 -7.21 2.34 -9.72
CA PHE A 179 -7.98 3.41 -9.07
C PHE A 179 -7.25 4.71 -9.35
N VAL A 180 -7.86 5.57 -10.17
CA VAL A 180 -7.23 6.81 -10.65
C VAL A 180 -7.94 8.01 -10.05
N TYR A 181 -7.17 8.89 -9.41
CA TYR A 181 -7.66 10.10 -8.78
C TYR A 181 -7.00 11.31 -9.42
N LEU A 182 -7.82 12.27 -9.85
CA LEU A 182 -7.36 13.57 -10.33
C LEU A 182 -7.66 14.58 -9.22
N LEU A 183 -6.61 15.12 -8.64
CA LEU A 183 -6.65 16.03 -7.52
C LEU A 183 -6.10 17.40 -7.94
N GLU A 184 -6.42 18.41 -7.17
CA GLU A 184 -5.86 19.76 -7.32
C GLU A 184 -5.46 20.26 -5.94
N GLU A 185 -4.26 20.80 -5.83
CA GLU A 185 -3.74 21.35 -4.59
C GLU A 185 -3.26 22.78 -4.81
N THR A 186 -3.64 23.69 -3.91
CA THR A 186 -3.17 25.07 -3.99
C THR A 186 -1.79 25.17 -3.33
N ILE A 187 -0.78 25.46 -4.14
CA ILE A 187 0.61 25.61 -3.69
C ILE A 187 0.96 27.09 -3.57
N GLU A 188 1.50 27.48 -2.43
CA GLU A 188 2.08 28.80 -2.26
C GLU A 188 3.48 28.87 -2.88
N LYS A 189 3.76 29.98 -3.55
CA LYS A 189 5.05 30.21 -4.20
C LYS A 189 6.23 30.19 -3.22
N SER A 190 6.01 30.67 -1.98
CA SER A 190 6.98 30.61 -0.89
C SER A 190 7.33 29.18 -0.51
N PHE A 191 6.31 28.31 -0.36
CA PHE A 191 6.50 26.89 -0.07
C PHE A 191 7.29 26.18 -1.18
N PHE A 192 6.97 26.46 -2.46
CA PHE A 192 7.73 25.88 -3.59
C PHE A 192 9.23 26.20 -3.53
N TYR A 193 9.59 27.45 -3.21
CA TYR A 193 10.99 27.84 -3.06
C TYR A 193 11.65 27.19 -1.85
N GLU A 194 10.97 27.13 -0.72
CA GLU A 194 11.47 26.52 0.52
C GLU A 194 11.75 25.02 0.33
N TYR A 195 10.81 24.31 -0.28
CA TYR A 195 10.88 22.85 -0.49
C TYR A 195 12.14 22.45 -1.28
N PHE A 196 12.50 23.20 -2.30
CA PHE A 196 13.66 22.88 -3.15
C PHE A 196 14.92 23.73 -2.86
N SER A 197 14.92 24.51 -1.80
CA SER A 197 15.97 25.49 -1.52
C SER A 197 17.39 24.90 -1.40
N GLU A 198 17.49 23.66 -0.93
CA GLU A 198 18.77 22.98 -0.72
C GLU A 198 19.22 22.14 -1.93
N GLU A 199 18.29 21.71 -2.80
CA GLU A 199 18.57 20.75 -3.87
C GLU A 199 18.71 21.40 -5.24
N ILE A 200 17.98 22.50 -5.49
CA ILE A 200 17.88 23.11 -6.82
C ILE A 200 18.37 24.59 -6.77
N PRO A 201 19.25 24.99 -7.72
CA PRO A 201 19.71 26.37 -7.81
C PRO A 201 18.54 27.35 -7.96
N TYR A 202 18.56 28.44 -7.19
CA TYR A 202 17.51 29.47 -7.15
C TYR A 202 17.11 30.00 -8.55
N ALA A 203 18.10 30.22 -9.43
CA ALA A 203 17.83 30.67 -10.80
C ALA A 203 17.02 29.67 -11.64
N THR A 204 17.07 28.39 -11.31
CA THR A 204 16.25 27.35 -11.93
C THR A 204 14.83 27.40 -11.36
N LEU A 205 14.70 27.52 -10.04
CA LEU A 205 13.40 27.68 -9.37
C LEU A 205 12.66 28.94 -9.86
N GLU A 206 13.37 30.05 -10.07
CA GLU A 206 12.76 31.29 -10.62
C GLU A 206 12.13 31.06 -12.00
N LYS A 207 12.79 30.31 -12.89
CA LYS A 207 12.27 30.03 -14.24
C LYS A 207 11.00 29.16 -14.17
N ILE A 208 11.00 28.17 -13.30
CA ILE A 208 9.85 27.30 -13.07
C ILE A 208 8.70 28.10 -12.47
N ALA A 209 8.98 28.85 -11.42
CA ALA A 209 7.99 29.70 -10.76
C ALA A 209 7.39 30.74 -11.70
N ALA A 210 8.18 31.35 -12.58
CA ALA A 210 7.68 32.28 -13.60
C ALA A 210 6.71 31.60 -14.59
N THR A 211 6.88 30.32 -14.85
CA THR A 211 6.01 29.56 -15.76
C THR A 211 4.65 29.25 -15.11
N TYR A 212 4.65 28.76 -13.87
CA TYR A 212 3.45 28.26 -13.20
C TYR A 212 2.72 29.34 -12.39
N PHE A 213 3.43 30.07 -11.56
CA PHE A 213 2.83 31.11 -10.70
C PHE A 213 2.58 32.44 -11.44
N LYS A 214 3.38 32.72 -12.49
CA LYS A 214 3.33 34.02 -13.21
C LYS A 214 3.45 35.20 -12.23
N THR A 215 2.38 35.98 -12.08
CA THR A 215 2.30 37.14 -11.15
C THR A 215 1.66 36.76 -9.79
N ASP A 216 1.09 35.56 -9.69
CA ASP A 216 0.31 35.16 -8.51
C ASP A 216 1.22 34.59 -7.40
N SER A 217 0.75 34.66 -6.17
CA SER A 217 1.42 34.06 -5.02
C SER A 217 1.11 32.58 -4.85
N THR A 218 0.09 32.07 -5.55
CA THR A 218 -0.37 30.68 -5.49
C THR A 218 -0.52 30.08 -6.90
N PHE A 219 -0.44 28.75 -6.95
CA PHE A 219 -0.70 27.97 -8.17
C PHE A 219 -1.59 26.78 -7.81
N LEU A 220 -2.65 26.55 -8.60
CA LEU A 220 -3.48 25.34 -8.48
C LEU A 220 -2.77 24.21 -9.23
N ASN A 221 -2.12 23.33 -8.48
CA ASN A 221 -1.27 22.26 -8.98
C ASN A 221 -2.09 21.01 -9.26
N PRO A 222 -2.29 20.60 -10.52
CA PRO A 222 -2.95 19.33 -10.85
C PRO A 222 -2.06 18.15 -10.43
N ARG A 223 -2.67 17.15 -9.78
CA ARG A 223 -2.00 15.95 -9.29
C ARG A 223 -2.79 14.71 -9.69
N GLN A 224 -2.12 13.70 -10.21
CA GLN A 224 -2.70 12.40 -10.52
C GLN A 224 -2.14 11.35 -9.55
N VAL A 225 -3.05 10.66 -8.86
CA VAL A 225 -2.71 9.55 -7.96
C VAL A 225 -3.30 8.27 -8.53
N ILE A 226 -2.46 7.23 -8.71
CA ILE A 226 -2.90 5.95 -9.25
C ILE A 226 -2.49 4.83 -8.29
N PHE A 227 -3.50 4.07 -7.84
CA PHE A 227 -3.29 2.81 -7.15
C PHE A 227 -3.62 1.65 -8.09
N GLU A 228 -2.80 0.61 -8.04
CA GLU A 228 -3.09 -0.65 -8.71
C GLU A 228 -3.36 -1.75 -7.70
N LEU A 229 -4.43 -2.50 -7.93
CA LEU A 229 -4.72 -3.77 -7.28
C LEU A 229 -4.41 -4.90 -8.24
N LEU A 230 -3.39 -5.68 -7.93
CA LEU A 230 -3.01 -6.88 -8.65
C LEU A 230 -3.70 -8.08 -8.00
N ILE A 231 -4.51 -8.80 -8.77
CA ILE A 231 -5.27 -9.98 -8.34
C ILE A 231 -4.69 -11.20 -9.03
N ILE A 232 -4.14 -12.12 -8.26
CA ILE A 232 -3.49 -13.33 -8.76
C ILE A 232 -4.34 -14.51 -8.31
N PRO A 233 -5.08 -15.18 -9.22
CA PRO A 233 -5.80 -16.39 -8.88
C PRO A 233 -4.81 -17.52 -8.57
N VAL A 234 -5.11 -18.33 -7.56
CA VAL A 234 -4.31 -19.49 -7.19
C VAL A 234 -5.13 -20.73 -7.54
N SER A 235 -4.62 -21.53 -8.47
CA SER A 235 -5.14 -22.87 -8.76
C SER A 235 -4.24 -23.92 -8.09
N GLN A 236 -4.84 -24.89 -7.41
CA GLN A 236 -4.07 -25.93 -6.70
C GLN A 236 -3.20 -26.80 -7.65
N GLU A 237 -3.46 -26.76 -8.96
CA GLU A 237 -2.71 -27.50 -9.96
C GLU A 237 -1.39 -26.81 -10.38
N GLU A 238 -1.24 -25.49 -10.15
CA GLU A 238 -0.07 -24.70 -10.57
C GLU A 238 1.02 -24.61 -9.50
N VAL A 239 0.68 -24.78 -8.22
CA VAL A 239 1.65 -24.68 -7.11
C VAL A 239 2.47 -25.96 -6.92
N ALA A 240 2.07 -27.07 -7.56
CA ALA A 240 2.73 -28.39 -7.45
C ALA A 240 3.79 -28.66 -8.56
N ARG A 241 4.09 -27.68 -9.40
CA ARG A 241 5.11 -27.77 -10.47
C ARG A 241 6.30 -26.87 -10.16
#